data_f9deaff56f2a595d6a312749e8e318e5
#
_entry.id   f9deaff56f2a595d6a312749e8e318e5
#
_cell.length_a   1.000
_cell.length_b   1.000
_cell.length_c   1.000
_cell.angle_alpha   90.00
_cell.angle_beta   90.00
_cell.angle_gamma   90.00
#
_symmetry.space_group_name_H-M   'P 1'
#
loop_
_entity.id
_entity.type
_entity.pdbx_description
1 polymer ?
#
loop_
_entity_poly.entity_id
_entity_poly.type
_entity_poly.pdbx_seq_one_letter_code
_entity_poly.pdbx_strand_id
1 'polypeptide(L)'
;HRIARRQRQMCIRDRNSSIGYNCLLNRCKIGKNVNIKPNTIIFGATIGDNSTVGPFARIRPGTVIKKSCNIGNFVEIKNSTIGDGTKINHLSYVGDATLGKEVNIGAGAITCNYDGVNKHRTIVRDNSFIGSGSMLVAPVIIGKGSFIAAGSTITKDTSGSGHLTIARSKQMTIRNWKNRNTIKTKKK
;
A
#
# COMPACT_ATOMS: atom_id res chain seq x y z
N HIS A 1 -19.87 8.45 28.51
CA HIS A 1 -19.28 7.42 27.64
C HIS A 1 -17.82 7.25 27.97
N ARG A 2 -17.52 6.23 28.82
CA ARG A 2 -16.15 5.78 29.09
C ARG A 2 -15.69 4.90 27.94
N ILE A 3 -15.19 5.47 26.86
CA ILE A 3 -14.51 4.70 25.83
C ILE A 3 -13.03 4.66 26.20
N ALA A 4 -12.61 3.46 26.56
CA ALA A 4 -11.25 2.93 26.71
C ALA A 4 -10.10 3.95 26.66
N ARG A 5 -9.72 4.46 27.83
CA ARG A 5 -8.39 5.05 28.08
C ARG A 5 -7.32 3.96 28.11
N ARG A 6 -7.17 3.14 27.10
CA ARG A 6 -6.05 2.19 27.02
C ARG A 6 -5.10 2.58 25.91
N GLN A 7 -3.93 3.00 26.34
CA GLN A 7 -2.64 3.11 25.65
C GLN A 7 -2.48 4.29 24.67
N ARG A 8 -2.51 5.50 25.20
CA ARG A 8 -1.79 6.63 24.60
C ARG A 8 -0.38 6.69 25.15
N GLN A 9 0.48 5.71 24.89
CA GLN A 9 1.88 5.83 25.23
C GLN A 9 2.58 6.68 24.16
N MET A 10 2.84 7.96 24.53
CA MET A 10 3.71 8.91 23.83
C MET A 10 3.44 9.07 22.33
N CYS A 11 2.21 9.48 21.97
CA CYS A 11 1.93 10.02 20.63
C CYS A 11 1.88 11.54 20.69
N ILE A 12 2.77 12.21 19.96
CA ILE A 12 2.71 13.65 19.78
C ILE A 12 1.67 13.91 18.67
N ARG A 13 0.60 14.63 19.02
CA ARG A 13 -0.47 15.03 18.11
C ARG A 13 -0.49 16.53 17.99
N ASP A 14 -0.41 17.05 16.78
CA ASP A 14 -0.51 18.48 16.49
C ASP A 14 -1.97 18.95 16.29
N ARG A 15 -2.15 20.28 16.09
CA ARG A 15 -3.45 20.96 16.05
C ARG A 15 -4.35 20.45 14.91
N ASN A 16 -5.66 20.48 15.14
CA ASN A 16 -6.72 20.18 14.19
C ASN A 16 -6.71 18.75 13.63
N SER A 17 -5.99 17.83 14.28
CA SER A 17 -5.99 16.43 13.85
C SER A 17 -7.09 15.64 14.55
N SER A 18 -7.81 14.79 13.81
CA SER A 18 -8.87 13.93 14.29
C SER A 18 -8.41 12.48 14.39
N ILE A 19 -8.87 11.79 15.43
CA ILE A 19 -8.61 10.36 15.62
C ILE A 19 -9.95 9.67 15.85
N GLY A 20 -10.30 8.78 14.94
CA GLY A 20 -11.52 7.99 15.00
C GLY A 20 -11.55 7.04 16.20
N TYR A 21 -12.68 6.43 16.42
CA TYR A 21 -12.86 5.46 17.49
C TYR A 21 -12.06 4.18 17.22
N ASN A 22 -11.75 3.45 18.28
CA ASN A 22 -11.07 2.16 18.25
C ASN A 22 -9.71 2.18 17.53
N CYS A 23 -9.00 3.32 17.54
CA CYS A 23 -7.65 3.44 17.01
C CYS A 23 -6.62 3.12 18.08
N LEU A 24 -5.56 2.40 17.69
CA LEU A 24 -4.43 2.07 18.53
C LEU A 24 -3.18 2.82 18.05
N LEU A 25 -2.73 3.80 18.83
CA LEU A 25 -1.62 4.68 18.51
C LEU A 25 -0.53 4.53 19.56
N ASN A 26 0.72 4.22 19.15
CA ASN A 26 1.83 4.06 20.06
C ASN A 26 3.15 4.54 19.43
N ARG A 27 3.92 5.35 20.17
CA ARG A 27 5.23 5.90 19.75
C ARG A 27 5.19 6.52 18.35
N CYS A 28 4.14 7.31 18.05
CA CYS A 28 3.96 7.93 16.75
C CYS A 28 3.96 9.46 16.84
N LYS A 29 4.29 10.10 15.71
CA LYS A 29 4.17 11.54 15.53
C LYS A 29 3.09 11.80 14.51
N ILE A 30 2.08 12.60 14.88
CA ILE A 30 0.95 12.96 14.02
C ILE A 30 1.02 14.47 13.77
N GLY A 31 1.14 14.86 12.52
CA GLY A 31 1.20 16.25 12.09
C GLY A 31 -0.14 16.98 12.18
N LYS A 32 -0.21 18.16 11.56
CA LYS A 32 -1.39 19.04 11.56
C LYS A 32 -2.45 18.57 10.58
N ASN A 33 -3.73 18.78 10.90
CA ASN A 33 -4.87 18.47 10.02
C ASN A 33 -4.89 17.01 9.55
N VAL A 34 -4.35 16.08 10.33
CA VAL A 34 -4.34 14.66 10.00
C VAL A 34 -5.65 14.02 10.43
N ASN A 35 -6.22 13.19 9.55
CA ASN A 35 -7.43 12.43 9.84
C ASN A 35 -7.10 10.93 9.96
N ILE A 36 -7.07 10.40 11.18
CA ILE A 36 -6.95 8.95 11.43
C ILE A 36 -8.37 8.39 11.57
N LYS A 37 -8.78 7.60 10.58
CA LYS A 37 -10.11 6.98 10.54
C LYS A 37 -10.22 5.78 11.50
N PRO A 38 -11.44 5.35 11.85
CA PRO A 38 -11.66 4.29 12.84
C PRO A 38 -10.90 2.97 12.56
N ASN A 39 -10.64 2.21 13.64
CA ASN A 39 -10.01 0.90 13.61
C ASN A 39 -8.60 0.89 13.00
N THR A 40 -7.88 2.00 13.06
CA THR A 40 -6.53 2.13 12.51
C THR A 40 -5.48 1.90 13.59
N ILE A 41 -4.41 1.17 13.22
CA ILE A 41 -3.31 0.83 14.13
C ILE A 41 -2.03 1.50 13.63
N ILE A 42 -1.39 2.33 14.47
CA ILE A 42 -0.15 3.04 14.14
C ILE A 42 0.88 2.85 15.25
N PHE A 43 2.01 2.24 14.93
CA PHE A 43 3.13 2.04 15.84
C PHE A 43 4.43 2.58 15.27
N GLY A 44 5.18 3.37 16.06
CA GLY A 44 6.55 3.78 15.74
C GLY A 44 6.68 4.49 14.40
N ALA A 45 5.70 5.32 14.03
CA ALA A 45 5.62 5.94 12.71
C ALA A 45 5.39 7.45 12.78
N THR A 46 5.70 8.14 11.70
CA THR A 46 5.42 9.57 11.53
C THR A 46 4.40 9.77 10.41
N ILE A 47 3.34 10.53 10.69
CA ILE A 47 2.30 10.90 9.74
C ILE A 47 2.37 12.42 9.53
N GLY A 48 2.67 12.83 8.30
CA GLY A 48 2.80 14.23 7.91
C GLY A 48 1.46 14.95 7.75
N ASP A 49 1.53 16.27 7.70
CA ASP A 49 0.38 17.16 7.68
C ASP A 49 -0.62 16.85 6.55
N ASN A 50 -1.89 17.15 6.79
CA ASN A 50 -2.99 17.05 5.82
C ASN A 50 -3.19 15.61 5.25
N SER A 51 -2.69 14.60 5.93
CA SER A 51 -2.81 13.20 5.49
C SER A 51 -4.02 12.52 6.11
N THR A 52 -4.56 11.55 5.38
CA THR A 52 -5.64 10.68 5.87
C THR A 52 -5.14 9.24 5.97
N VAL A 53 -5.44 8.55 7.09
CA VAL A 53 -5.03 7.16 7.30
C VAL A 53 -6.22 6.33 7.79
N GLY A 54 -6.49 5.23 7.12
CA GLY A 54 -7.57 4.31 7.46
C GLY A 54 -8.84 4.48 6.62
N PRO A 55 -9.95 3.82 7.01
CA PRO A 55 -10.06 2.96 8.20
C PRO A 55 -9.33 1.61 8.03
N PHE A 56 -9.14 0.87 9.12
CA PHE A 56 -8.52 -0.46 9.13
C PHE A 56 -7.12 -0.49 8.51
N ALA A 57 -6.37 0.61 8.58
CA ALA A 57 -4.98 0.64 8.14
C ALA A 57 -4.04 0.20 9.27
N ARG A 58 -2.91 -0.41 8.88
CA ARG A 58 -1.85 -0.80 9.81
C ARG A 58 -0.53 -0.15 9.43
N ILE A 59 -0.09 0.82 10.22
CA ILE A 59 1.19 1.51 10.00
C ILE A 59 2.19 1.01 11.03
N ARG A 60 3.27 0.40 10.56
CA ARG A 60 4.27 -0.28 11.38
C ARG A 60 5.52 0.57 11.59
N PRO A 61 6.38 0.17 12.57
CA PRO A 61 7.60 0.91 12.89
C PRO A 61 8.52 1.17 11.67
N GLY A 62 9.24 2.30 11.74
CA GLY A 62 10.13 2.75 10.68
C GLY A 62 9.43 3.41 9.49
N THR A 63 8.11 3.61 9.57
CA THR A 63 7.35 4.24 8.49
C THR A 63 7.27 5.75 8.65
N VAL A 64 7.55 6.46 7.56
CA VAL A 64 7.38 7.91 7.45
C VAL A 64 6.42 8.21 6.29
N ILE A 65 5.23 8.67 6.60
CA ILE A 65 4.26 9.17 5.64
C ILE A 65 4.41 10.70 5.61
N LYS A 66 4.71 11.27 4.45
CA LYS A 66 4.88 12.71 4.27
C LYS A 66 3.52 13.41 4.16
N LYS A 67 3.48 14.63 3.61
CA LYS A 67 2.28 15.48 3.61
C LYS A 67 1.25 15.03 2.58
N SER A 68 -0.03 15.32 2.85
CA SER A 68 -1.15 15.19 1.92
C SER A 68 -1.32 13.77 1.33
N CYS A 69 -0.88 12.75 2.06
CA CYS A 69 -1.01 11.37 1.63
C CYS A 69 -2.38 10.79 1.99
N ASN A 70 -2.89 9.89 1.13
CA ASN A 70 -4.09 9.11 1.37
C ASN A 70 -3.72 7.63 1.53
N ILE A 71 -3.85 7.11 2.75
CA ILE A 71 -3.68 5.69 3.06
C ILE A 71 -5.05 5.13 3.45
N GLY A 72 -5.59 4.27 2.64
CA GLY A 72 -6.96 3.80 2.80
C GLY A 72 -7.09 2.50 3.59
N ASN A 73 -8.20 1.79 3.34
CA ASN A 73 -8.59 0.63 4.11
C ASN A 73 -7.78 -0.63 3.75
N PHE A 74 -7.49 -1.42 4.77
CA PHE A 74 -6.73 -2.67 4.68
C PHE A 74 -5.36 -2.49 4.01
N VAL A 75 -4.75 -1.33 4.23
CA VAL A 75 -3.38 -1.04 3.79
C VAL A 75 -2.44 -1.27 4.95
N GLU A 76 -1.41 -2.09 4.72
CA GLU A 76 -0.31 -2.25 5.67
C GLU A 76 0.97 -1.62 5.12
N ILE A 77 1.61 -0.76 5.92
CA ILE A 77 2.89 -0.13 5.57
C ILE A 77 3.92 -0.42 6.66
N LYS A 78 5.11 -0.86 6.25
CA LYS A 78 6.20 -1.22 7.16
C LYS A 78 7.53 -0.67 6.68
N ASN A 79 8.28 0.00 7.55
CA ASN A 79 9.67 0.43 7.30
C ASN A 79 9.83 1.12 5.93
N SER A 80 8.94 2.07 5.64
CA SER A 80 8.83 2.68 4.31
C SER A 80 8.69 4.19 4.40
N THR A 81 9.17 4.89 3.37
CA THR A 81 8.97 6.33 3.21
C THR A 81 7.97 6.57 2.09
N ILE A 82 6.90 7.29 2.39
CA ILE A 82 5.83 7.64 1.46
C ILE A 82 5.91 9.13 1.17
N GLY A 83 6.16 9.50 -0.08
CA GLY A 83 6.31 10.89 -0.53
C GLY A 83 5.00 11.66 -0.55
N ASP A 84 5.12 12.99 -0.64
CA ASP A 84 3.96 13.90 -0.57
C ASP A 84 2.92 13.57 -1.65
N GLY A 85 1.63 13.69 -1.31
CA GLY A 85 0.51 13.49 -2.24
C GLY A 85 0.26 12.05 -2.70
N THR A 86 1.04 11.11 -2.21
CA THR A 86 0.93 9.70 -2.61
C THR A 86 -0.34 9.04 -2.09
N LYS A 87 -0.95 8.20 -2.92
CA LYS A 87 -2.22 7.51 -2.66
C LYS A 87 -2.04 6.00 -2.64
N ILE A 88 -2.43 5.36 -1.52
CA ILE A 88 -2.46 3.92 -1.33
C ILE A 88 -3.81 3.59 -0.70
N ASN A 89 -4.84 3.45 -1.51
CA ASN A 89 -6.21 3.54 -1.00
C ASN A 89 -6.82 2.20 -0.56
N HIS A 90 -6.35 1.06 -1.05
CA HIS A 90 -7.05 -0.21 -0.86
C HIS A 90 -6.13 -1.42 -0.83
N LEU A 91 -6.30 -2.31 0.17
CA LEU A 91 -5.87 -3.71 0.16
C LEU A 91 -4.41 -3.93 -0.26
N SER A 92 -3.49 -3.07 0.12
CA SER A 92 -2.10 -3.10 -0.35
C SER A 92 -1.11 -3.35 0.78
N TYR A 93 -0.01 -4.02 0.45
CA TYR A 93 1.15 -4.14 1.34
C TYR A 93 2.34 -3.37 0.77
N VAL A 94 2.87 -2.43 1.55
CA VAL A 94 4.05 -1.64 1.21
C VAL A 94 5.10 -1.81 2.30
N GLY A 95 6.02 -2.72 2.09
CA GLY A 95 7.10 -3.03 3.02
C GLY A 95 8.48 -2.74 2.45
N ASP A 96 9.37 -2.20 3.29
CA ASP A 96 10.76 -1.87 2.96
C ASP A 96 10.89 -1.09 1.64
N ALA A 97 10.04 -0.05 1.48
CA ALA A 97 9.91 0.69 0.23
C ALA A 97 10.19 2.19 0.37
N THR A 98 10.51 2.82 -0.73
CA THR A 98 10.55 4.28 -0.88
C THR A 98 9.65 4.67 -2.04
N LEU A 99 8.53 5.33 -1.74
CA LEU A 99 7.65 5.90 -2.74
C LEU A 99 7.90 7.40 -2.85
N GLY A 100 8.03 7.88 -4.07
CA GLY A 100 8.18 9.30 -4.39
C GLY A 100 6.89 10.10 -4.16
N LYS A 101 6.85 11.31 -4.72
CA LYS A 101 5.69 12.19 -4.65
C LYS A 101 4.64 11.79 -5.68
N GLU A 102 3.36 12.05 -5.37
CA GLU A 102 2.21 11.86 -6.28
C GLU A 102 2.18 10.45 -6.92
N VAL A 103 2.64 9.44 -6.20
CA VAL A 103 2.53 8.04 -6.64
C VAL A 103 1.13 7.53 -6.37
N ASN A 104 0.57 6.79 -7.33
CA ASN A 104 -0.69 6.08 -7.13
C ASN A 104 -0.44 4.57 -7.05
N ILE A 105 -0.80 3.95 -5.94
CA ILE A 105 -0.74 2.49 -5.76
C ILE A 105 -2.15 1.93 -5.90
N GLY A 106 -2.35 1.09 -6.90
CA GLY A 106 -3.60 0.40 -7.17
C GLY A 106 -3.93 -0.65 -6.12
N ALA A 107 -5.21 -0.98 -6.00
CA ALA A 107 -5.71 -1.96 -5.04
C ALA A 107 -5.01 -3.33 -5.18
N GLY A 108 -4.64 -3.94 -4.07
CA GLY A 108 -4.00 -5.25 -4.06
C GLY A 108 -2.54 -5.28 -4.55
N ALA A 109 -1.90 -4.12 -4.70
CA ALA A 109 -0.48 -4.08 -5.06
C ALA A 109 0.39 -4.43 -3.84
N ILE A 110 1.45 -5.20 -4.09
CA ILE A 110 2.34 -5.74 -3.06
C ILE A 110 3.80 -5.48 -3.42
N THR A 111 4.57 -4.94 -2.47
CA THR A 111 6.03 -4.98 -2.54
C THR A 111 6.51 -6.31 -1.99
N CYS A 112 7.02 -7.19 -2.86
CA CYS A 112 7.55 -8.49 -2.46
C CYS A 112 8.99 -8.28 -1.96
N ASN A 113 9.12 -7.87 -0.70
CA ASN A 113 10.37 -7.40 -0.10
C ASN A 113 11.24 -8.48 0.53
N TYR A 114 10.80 -9.73 0.58
CA TYR A 114 11.49 -10.84 1.24
C TYR A 114 11.72 -12.00 0.27
N ASP A 115 12.95 -12.46 0.14
CA ASP A 115 13.36 -13.53 -0.78
C ASP A 115 13.45 -14.92 -0.11
N GLY A 116 13.07 -15.01 1.15
CA GLY A 116 13.22 -16.21 1.98
C GLY A 116 14.39 -16.13 2.96
N VAL A 117 15.37 -15.26 2.72
CA VAL A 117 16.56 -15.04 3.56
C VAL A 117 16.71 -13.57 3.92
N ASN A 118 16.72 -12.68 2.93
CA ASN A 118 17.00 -11.26 3.07
C ASN A 118 15.78 -10.40 2.71
N LYS A 119 15.82 -9.15 3.19
CA LYS A 119 14.86 -8.13 2.80
C LYS A 119 15.49 -7.15 1.84
N HIS A 120 14.79 -6.88 0.75
CA HIS A 120 15.20 -5.98 -0.31
C HIS A 120 14.25 -4.79 -0.41
N ARG A 121 14.74 -3.70 -0.99
CA ARG A 121 13.99 -2.45 -1.09
C ARG A 121 13.36 -2.28 -2.47
N THR A 122 12.11 -1.83 -2.48
CA THR A 122 11.42 -1.33 -3.67
C THR A 122 11.50 0.18 -3.70
N ILE A 123 11.85 0.77 -4.84
CA ILE A 123 11.85 2.21 -5.06
C ILE A 123 10.86 2.54 -6.17
N VAL A 124 9.85 3.35 -5.85
CA VAL A 124 8.90 3.90 -6.85
C VAL A 124 9.13 5.39 -6.92
N ARG A 125 9.54 5.89 -8.08
CA ARG A 125 9.84 7.32 -8.27
C ARG A 125 8.57 8.13 -8.46
N ASP A 126 8.69 9.46 -8.41
CA ASP A 126 7.59 10.42 -8.46
C ASP A 126 6.65 10.21 -9.65
N ASN A 127 5.36 10.54 -9.47
CA ASN A 127 4.32 10.55 -10.49
C ASN A 127 4.08 9.18 -11.17
N SER A 128 4.48 8.09 -10.55
CA SER A 128 4.28 6.74 -11.10
C SER A 128 2.90 6.20 -10.74
N PHE A 129 2.34 5.41 -11.64
CA PHE A 129 1.08 4.71 -11.45
C PHE A 129 1.31 3.20 -11.41
N ILE A 130 0.95 2.56 -10.32
CA ILE A 130 1.02 1.10 -10.15
C ILE A 130 -0.39 0.55 -10.28
N GLY A 131 -0.64 -0.24 -11.31
CA GLY A 131 -1.94 -0.87 -11.55
C GLY A 131 -2.33 -1.86 -10.46
N SER A 132 -3.63 -2.04 -10.29
CA SER A 132 -4.18 -2.96 -9.27
C SER A 132 -3.66 -4.39 -9.43
N GLY A 133 -3.44 -5.09 -8.32
CA GLY A 133 -2.97 -6.48 -8.32
C GLY A 133 -1.54 -6.66 -8.80
N SER A 134 -0.73 -5.60 -8.85
CA SER A 134 0.68 -5.70 -9.28
C SER A 134 1.57 -6.17 -8.14
N MET A 135 2.53 -7.06 -8.47
CA MET A 135 3.59 -7.52 -7.58
C MET A 135 4.91 -6.85 -7.95
N LEU A 136 5.52 -6.11 -7.05
CA LEU A 136 6.83 -5.48 -7.23
C LEU A 136 7.87 -6.32 -6.50
N VAL A 137 8.61 -7.13 -7.24
CA VAL A 137 9.59 -8.09 -6.68
C VAL A 137 10.90 -7.35 -6.43
N ALA A 138 11.17 -7.07 -5.17
CA ALA A 138 12.37 -6.35 -4.76
C ALA A 138 13.65 -7.24 -4.86
N PRO A 139 14.83 -6.61 -5.16
CA PRO A 139 15.03 -5.19 -5.39
C PRO A 139 14.54 -4.74 -6.76
N VAL A 140 13.80 -3.62 -6.83
CA VAL A 140 13.30 -3.08 -8.09
C VAL A 140 13.11 -1.56 -8.00
N ILE A 141 13.41 -0.87 -9.10
CA ILE A 141 13.20 0.58 -9.26
C ILE A 141 12.14 0.82 -10.34
N ILE A 142 11.04 1.45 -9.95
CA ILE A 142 10.03 1.94 -10.89
C ILE A 142 10.40 3.39 -11.25
N GLY A 143 10.66 3.64 -12.52
CA GLY A 143 11.10 4.94 -13.03
C GLY A 143 10.04 6.03 -12.83
N LYS A 144 10.47 7.30 -12.81
CA LYS A 144 9.58 8.45 -12.65
C LYS A 144 8.51 8.49 -13.73
N GLY A 145 7.25 8.67 -13.36
CA GLY A 145 6.12 8.74 -14.30
C GLY A 145 5.86 7.43 -15.06
N SER A 146 6.38 6.31 -14.60
CA SER A 146 6.07 4.99 -15.16
C SER A 146 4.61 4.63 -14.93
N PHE A 147 4.02 3.92 -15.89
CA PHE A 147 2.72 3.30 -15.76
C PHE A 147 2.86 1.77 -15.77
N ILE A 148 2.49 1.13 -14.67
CA ILE A 148 2.48 -0.34 -14.56
C ILE A 148 1.06 -0.84 -14.78
N ALA A 149 0.89 -1.73 -15.74
CA ALA A 149 -0.42 -2.31 -16.04
C ALA A 149 -0.91 -3.21 -14.88
N ALA A 150 -2.21 -3.20 -14.63
CA ALA A 150 -2.82 -4.05 -13.60
C ALA A 150 -2.48 -5.53 -13.78
N GLY A 151 -2.28 -6.25 -12.67
CA GLY A 151 -1.94 -7.66 -12.65
C GLY A 151 -0.53 -7.99 -13.14
N SER A 152 0.37 -7.01 -13.17
CA SER A 152 1.76 -7.22 -13.60
C SER A 152 2.65 -7.68 -12.45
N THR A 153 3.57 -8.61 -12.73
CA THR A 153 4.66 -9.00 -11.82
C THR A 153 5.97 -8.39 -12.33
N ILE A 154 6.44 -7.36 -11.65
CA ILE A 154 7.62 -6.58 -12.05
C ILE A 154 8.85 -7.12 -11.31
N THR A 155 9.80 -7.64 -12.08
CA THR A 155 11.04 -8.28 -11.57
C THR A 155 12.31 -7.55 -12.02
N LYS A 156 12.18 -6.51 -12.82
CA LYS A 156 13.30 -5.69 -13.32
C LYS A 156 12.92 -4.23 -13.27
N ASP A 157 13.91 -3.36 -13.19
CA ASP A 157 13.73 -1.91 -13.23
C ASP A 157 12.96 -1.47 -14.47
N THR A 158 12.10 -0.46 -14.29
CA THR A 158 11.31 0.09 -15.40
C THR A 158 11.87 1.45 -15.82
N SER A 159 11.73 1.74 -17.11
CA SER A 159 11.98 3.08 -17.64
C SER A 159 10.95 4.10 -17.14
N GLY A 160 11.27 5.38 -17.29
CA GLY A 160 10.46 6.49 -16.75
C GLY A 160 9.24 6.87 -17.59
N SER A 161 8.95 8.17 -17.62
CA SER A 161 7.74 8.77 -18.18
C SER A 161 7.42 8.33 -19.62
N GLY A 162 6.13 8.18 -19.91
CA GLY A 162 5.63 7.80 -21.22
C GLY A 162 5.69 6.31 -21.53
N HIS A 163 6.11 5.47 -20.57
CA HIS A 163 6.21 4.03 -20.76
C HIS A 163 5.14 3.28 -19.97
N LEU A 164 4.44 2.40 -20.66
CA LEU A 164 3.58 1.39 -20.06
C LEU A 164 4.36 0.07 -19.96
N THR A 165 4.52 -0.44 -18.76
CA THR A 165 5.12 -1.76 -18.52
C THR A 165 4.02 -2.78 -18.23
N ILE A 166 4.02 -3.87 -18.98
CA ILE A 166 3.07 -4.98 -18.86
C ILE A 166 3.87 -6.27 -18.64
N ALA A 167 3.64 -6.94 -17.53
CA ALA A 167 4.30 -8.21 -17.19
C ALA A 167 3.28 -9.22 -16.65
N ARG A 168 2.42 -9.71 -17.53
CA ARG A 168 1.38 -10.70 -17.25
C ARG A 168 1.14 -11.59 -18.46
N SER A 169 0.56 -12.77 -18.25
CA SER A 169 0.23 -13.71 -19.33
C SER A 169 -0.80 -13.10 -20.31
N LYS A 170 -0.67 -13.46 -21.59
CA LYS A 170 -1.69 -13.13 -22.60
C LYS A 170 -2.99 -13.86 -22.25
N GLN A 171 -4.09 -13.15 -22.30
CA GLN A 171 -5.41 -13.74 -22.06
C GLN A 171 -5.71 -14.82 -23.11
N MET A 172 -6.17 -15.98 -22.66
CA MET A 172 -6.61 -17.07 -23.50
C MET A 172 -8.03 -17.49 -23.11
N THR A 173 -8.90 -17.64 -24.09
CA THR A 173 -10.27 -18.14 -23.90
C THR A 173 -10.39 -19.54 -24.49
N ILE A 174 -10.72 -20.54 -23.67
CA ILE A 174 -10.95 -21.92 -24.10
C ILE A 174 -12.44 -22.09 -24.39
N ARG A 175 -12.76 -22.27 -25.67
CA ARG A 175 -14.16 -22.53 -26.08
C ARG A 175 -14.56 -23.95 -25.69
N ASN A 176 -15.84 -24.14 -25.39
CA ASN A 176 -16.43 -25.46 -25.02
C ASN A 176 -15.73 -26.14 -23.83
N TRP A 177 -15.16 -25.33 -22.91
CA TRP A 177 -14.57 -25.89 -21.69
C TRP A 177 -15.64 -26.59 -20.85
N LYS A 178 -15.42 -27.88 -20.56
CA LYS A 178 -16.33 -28.70 -19.76
C LYS A 178 -15.82 -28.85 -18.34
N ASN A 179 -16.60 -28.45 -17.37
CA ASN A 179 -16.29 -28.68 -15.96
C ASN A 179 -16.35 -30.20 -15.67
N ARG A 180 -15.46 -30.72 -14.83
CA ARG A 180 -15.43 -32.14 -14.41
C ARG A 180 -16.78 -32.64 -13.87
N ASN A 181 -17.60 -31.78 -13.30
CA ASN A 181 -18.93 -32.14 -12.80
C ASN A 181 -19.96 -32.42 -13.91
N THR A 182 -19.78 -31.87 -15.12
CA THR A 182 -20.65 -32.13 -16.28
C THR A 182 -20.34 -33.46 -16.99
N ILE A 183 -19.17 -34.07 -16.69
CA ILE A 183 -18.74 -35.36 -17.27
C ILE A 183 -19.37 -36.54 -16.51
N LYS A 184 -19.70 -36.37 -15.22
CA LYS A 184 -20.26 -37.42 -14.38
C LYS A 184 -21.75 -37.73 -14.63
N THR A 185 -22.48 -36.87 -15.34
CA THR A 185 -23.93 -37.03 -15.60
C THR A 185 -24.26 -37.86 -16.86
N LYS A 186 -23.27 -38.36 -17.60
CA LYS A 186 -23.47 -39.21 -18.79
C LYS A 186 -23.16 -40.69 -18.59
N LYS A 187 -23.05 -41.16 -17.35
CA LYS A 187 -23.02 -42.59 -17.05
C LYS A 187 -24.33 -42.99 -16.33
N LYS A 188 -25.40 -43.17 -17.10
CA LYS A 188 -26.55 -44.01 -16.84
C LYS A 188 -26.97 -44.65 -18.12
#